data_4ab2882089c9b88edc40ea56173c93e9
#
_entry.id   4ab2882089c9b88edc40ea56173c93e9
#
_cell.length_a   1.000
_cell.length_b   1.000
_cell.length_c   1.000
_cell.angle_alpha   90.00
_cell.angle_beta   90.00
_cell.angle_gamma   90.00
#
_symmetry.space_group_name_H-M   'P 1'
#
loop_
_entity.id
_entity.type
_entity.pdbx_description
1 polymer ?
#
loop_
_entity_poly.entity_id
_entity_poly.type
_entity_poly.pdbx_seq_one_letter_code
_entity_poly.pdbx_strand_id
1 'polypeptide(L)'
;KVRAVMQDIQFHPVTDRILHVDFYQLFDDKAVTLEIPVRLEGNSPGVRNGGRLLFRKRKLVIRALPDNLPDVFKVDISKLKIGDNISVETLKNDDFAILHPDSTVVVQVKTARTAVLVEDEEEEGVEGEEGATAEAEGAEAPAEESNQ
;
A
#
# COMPACT_ATOMS: atom_id res chain seq x y z
N LYS A 1 4.23 -37.79 -16.63
CA LYS A 1 3.85 -36.62 -15.78
C LYS A 1 4.90 -35.56 -15.98
N VAL A 2 4.47 -34.36 -16.23
CA VAL A 2 5.33 -33.19 -16.47
C VAL A 2 5.05 -32.18 -15.36
N ARG A 3 6.10 -31.54 -14.82
CA ARG A 3 5.95 -30.41 -13.90
C ARG A 3 5.64 -29.17 -14.73
N ALA A 4 4.59 -28.45 -14.38
CA ALA A 4 4.19 -27.22 -15.06
C ALA A 4 3.63 -26.21 -14.06
N VAL A 5 3.80 -24.94 -14.35
CA VAL A 5 3.20 -23.82 -13.61
C VAL A 5 2.16 -23.18 -14.48
N MET A 6 1.03 -22.83 -13.90
CA MET A 6 -0.02 -22.07 -14.56
C MET A 6 0.44 -20.62 -14.67
N GLN A 7 0.52 -20.11 -15.89
CA GLN A 7 1.00 -18.76 -16.16
C GLN A 7 -0.15 -17.77 -16.28
N ASP A 8 -1.18 -18.12 -17.01
CA ASP A 8 -2.36 -17.27 -17.19
C ASP A 8 -3.64 -18.10 -17.23
N ILE A 9 -4.74 -17.48 -16.85
CA ILE A 9 -6.07 -18.08 -16.87
C ILE A 9 -7.06 -17.03 -17.34
N GLN A 10 -7.85 -17.37 -18.36
CA GLN A 10 -8.87 -16.50 -18.91
C GLN A 10 -10.25 -17.03 -18.57
N PHE A 11 -11.07 -16.15 -18.03
CA PHE A 11 -12.45 -16.45 -17.66
C PHE A 11 -13.42 -15.76 -18.62
N HIS A 12 -14.57 -16.41 -18.83
CA HIS A 12 -15.67 -15.79 -19.56
C HIS A 12 -16.32 -14.69 -18.68
N PRO A 13 -16.51 -13.45 -19.20
CA PRO A 13 -16.87 -12.28 -18.38
C PRO A 13 -18.27 -12.35 -17.76
N VAL A 14 -19.15 -13.24 -18.24
CA VAL A 14 -20.52 -13.36 -17.74
C VAL A 14 -20.76 -14.65 -16.94
N THR A 15 -20.10 -15.75 -17.34
CA THR A 15 -20.38 -17.08 -16.76
C THR A 15 -19.26 -17.60 -15.87
N ASP A 16 -18.15 -16.85 -15.73
CA ASP A 16 -16.94 -17.23 -14.97
C ASP A 16 -16.36 -18.60 -15.35
N ARG A 17 -16.74 -19.12 -16.52
CA ARG A 17 -16.17 -20.36 -17.05
C ARG A 17 -14.76 -20.11 -17.56
N ILE A 18 -13.87 -21.05 -17.28
CA ILE A 18 -12.51 -21.03 -17.80
C ILE A 18 -12.59 -21.23 -19.31
N LEU A 19 -12.01 -20.27 -20.07
CA LEU A 19 -11.91 -20.32 -21.52
C LEU A 19 -10.53 -20.84 -21.98
N HIS A 20 -9.48 -20.35 -21.32
CA HIS A 20 -8.12 -20.70 -21.67
C HIS A 20 -7.25 -20.77 -20.41
N VAL A 21 -6.28 -21.69 -20.41
CA VAL A 21 -5.28 -21.82 -19.36
C VAL A 21 -3.93 -22.06 -19.99
N ASP A 22 -2.97 -21.22 -19.70
CA ASP A 22 -1.60 -21.34 -20.18
C ASP A 22 -0.72 -22.01 -19.11
N PHE A 23 -0.06 -23.07 -19.51
CA PHE A 23 0.89 -23.79 -18.69
C PHE A 23 2.30 -23.64 -19.24
N TYR A 24 3.24 -23.30 -18.35
CA TYR A 24 4.66 -23.30 -18.64
C TYR A 24 5.31 -24.56 -18.08
N GLN A 25 5.95 -25.35 -18.93
CA GLN A 25 6.65 -26.55 -18.51
C GLN A 25 7.93 -26.17 -17.75
N LEU A 26 8.12 -26.75 -16.56
CA LEU A 26 9.33 -26.61 -15.78
C LEU A 26 10.35 -27.68 -16.14
N PHE A 27 11.60 -27.23 -16.32
CA PHE A 27 12.77 -28.10 -16.49
C PHE A 27 13.69 -27.85 -15.31
N ASP A 28 14.18 -28.92 -14.67
CA ASP A 28 14.98 -28.84 -13.44
C ASP A 28 16.30 -28.07 -13.66
N ASP A 29 16.83 -28.09 -14.87
CA ASP A 29 18.11 -27.45 -15.25
C ASP A 29 17.97 -25.99 -15.71
N LYS A 30 16.76 -25.47 -15.85
CA LYS A 30 16.54 -24.12 -16.41
C LYS A 30 15.92 -23.19 -15.39
N ALA A 31 16.58 -22.03 -15.20
CA ALA A 31 15.99 -20.94 -14.42
C ALA A 31 14.76 -20.38 -15.12
N VAL A 32 13.67 -20.29 -14.39
CA VAL A 32 12.38 -19.78 -14.86
C VAL A 32 12.12 -18.42 -14.24
N THR A 33 11.52 -17.55 -15.05
CA THR A 33 11.08 -16.22 -14.61
C THR A 33 9.56 -16.25 -14.42
N LEU A 34 9.11 -16.00 -13.19
CA LEU A 34 7.69 -16.03 -12.82
C LEU A 34 7.32 -14.82 -11.97
N GLU A 35 6.04 -14.44 -12.03
CA GLU A 35 5.45 -13.45 -11.14
C GLU A 35 4.90 -14.13 -9.88
N ILE A 36 5.50 -13.82 -8.74
CA ILE A 36 5.09 -14.40 -7.46
C ILE A 36 4.33 -13.37 -6.65
N PRO A 37 3.14 -13.72 -6.10
CA PRO A 37 2.36 -12.83 -5.27
C PRO A 37 3.06 -12.56 -3.93
N VAL A 38 3.02 -11.29 -3.50
CA VAL A 38 3.51 -10.87 -2.19
C VAL A 38 2.36 -10.89 -1.20
N ARG A 39 2.55 -11.55 -0.06
CA ARG A 39 1.64 -11.53 1.08
C ARG A 39 2.30 -10.80 2.25
N LEU A 40 1.54 -9.91 2.86
CA LEU A 40 1.96 -9.21 4.06
C LEU A 40 1.57 -10.04 5.28
N GLU A 41 2.53 -10.26 6.18
CA GLU A 41 2.31 -10.94 7.46
C GLU A 41 2.53 -9.95 8.62
N GLY A 42 1.73 -10.12 9.69
CA GLY A 42 1.81 -9.28 10.88
C GLY A 42 0.95 -8.03 10.84
N ASN A 43 1.06 -7.21 11.87
CA ASN A 43 0.29 -5.99 12.04
C ASN A 43 1.24 -4.81 12.26
N SER A 44 1.21 -3.82 11.38
CA SER A 44 2.10 -2.66 11.46
C SER A 44 1.67 -1.71 12.58
N PRO A 45 2.56 -1.34 13.51
CA PRO A 45 2.29 -0.30 14.50
C PRO A 45 2.03 1.06 13.83
N GLY A 46 2.64 1.33 12.67
CA GLY A 46 2.35 2.53 11.90
C GLY A 46 0.90 2.63 11.44
N VAL A 47 0.26 1.51 11.08
CA VAL A 47 -1.17 1.48 10.72
C VAL A 47 -2.05 1.66 11.97
N ARG A 48 -1.65 1.07 13.10
CA ARG A 48 -2.38 1.24 14.38
C ARG A 48 -2.36 2.68 14.88
N ASN A 49 -1.30 3.41 14.57
CA ASN A 49 -1.13 4.83 14.93
C ASN A 49 -1.73 5.79 13.87
N GLY A 50 -2.67 5.29 13.04
CA GLY A 50 -3.38 6.12 12.07
C GLY A 50 -2.69 6.26 10.70
N GLY A 51 -1.58 5.57 10.46
CA GLY A 51 -0.93 5.52 9.16
C GLY A 51 -1.72 4.71 8.13
N ARG A 52 -1.62 5.09 6.86
CA ARG A 52 -2.18 4.34 5.74
C ARG A 52 -1.13 3.45 5.10
N LEU A 53 -1.41 2.14 5.06
CA LEU A 53 -0.58 1.17 4.36
C LEU A 53 -0.80 1.31 2.84
N LEU A 54 0.27 1.54 2.10
CA LEU A 54 0.28 1.57 0.65
C LEU A 54 1.04 0.35 0.13
N PHE A 55 0.31 -0.57 -0.47
CA PHE A 55 0.87 -1.73 -1.14
C PHE A 55 1.14 -1.39 -2.61
N ARG A 56 2.40 -1.10 -2.94
CA ARG A 56 2.81 -0.63 -4.26
C ARG A 56 2.96 -1.76 -5.27
N LYS A 57 3.59 -2.86 -4.86
CA LYS A 57 3.87 -4.02 -5.73
C LYS A 57 3.30 -5.29 -5.09
N ARG A 58 2.19 -5.77 -5.65
CA ARG A 58 1.51 -7.00 -5.17
C ARG A 58 2.14 -8.27 -5.71
N LYS A 59 2.88 -8.17 -6.81
CA LYS A 59 3.59 -9.27 -7.46
C LYS A 59 5.02 -8.84 -7.70
N LEU A 60 5.96 -9.76 -7.54
CA LEU A 60 7.38 -9.57 -7.85
C LEU A 60 7.78 -10.56 -8.95
N VAL A 61 8.51 -10.06 -9.94
CA VAL A 61 9.10 -10.89 -10.99
C VAL A 61 10.40 -11.47 -10.46
N ILE A 62 10.44 -12.79 -10.32
CA ILE A 62 11.56 -13.54 -9.75
C ILE A 62 12.09 -14.51 -10.79
N ARG A 63 13.41 -14.66 -10.83
CA ARG A 63 14.11 -15.66 -11.62
C ARG A 63 14.78 -16.64 -10.68
N ALA A 64 14.36 -17.90 -10.71
CA ALA A 64 14.89 -18.95 -9.86
C ALA A 64 14.89 -20.31 -10.58
N LEU A 65 15.60 -21.28 -10.01
CA LEU A 65 15.43 -22.68 -10.35
C LEU A 65 14.11 -23.20 -9.79
N PRO A 66 13.45 -24.17 -10.42
CA PRO A 66 12.15 -24.69 -9.99
C PRO A 66 12.11 -25.20 -8.55
N ASP A 67 13.23 -25.72 -8.05
CA ASP A 67 13.33 -26.27 -6.69
C ASP A 67 13.41 -25.16 -5.61
N ASN A 68 13.88 -23.96 -5.98
CA ASN A 68 14.03 -22.80 -5.08
C ASN A 68 12.92 -21.76 -5.28
N LEU A 69 11.85 -22.11 -5.99
CA LEU A 69 10.77 -21.19 -6.30
C LEU A 69 9.74 -21.18 -5.18
N PRO A 70 9.54 -20.05 -4.46
CA PRO A 70 8.49 -19.95 -3.45
C PRO A 70 7.13 -19.70 -4.12
N ASP A 71 6.06 -20.31 -3.61
CA ASP A 71 4.69 -20.07 -4.07
C ASP A 71 4.18 -18.67 -3.70
N VAL A 72 4.63 -18.15 -2.57
CA VAL A 72 4.20 -16.86 -2.02
C VAL A 72 5.39 -16.17 -1.36
N PHE A 73 5.53 -14.88 -1.63
CA PHE A 73 6.55 -14.06 -0.99
C PHE A 73 5.97 -13.41 0.28
N LYS A 74 6.40 -13.88 1.46
CA LYS A 74 5.94 -13.38 2.75
C LYS A 74 6.79 -12.20 3.20
N VAL A 75 6.14 -11.08 3.49
CA VAL A 75 6.79 -9.85 3.96
C VAL A 75 6.23 -9.49 5.33
N ASP A 76 7.08 -9.50 6.34
CA ASP A 76 6.70 -9.11 7.70
C ASP A 76 6.65 -7.58 7.83
N ILE A 77 5.47 -7.07 8.19
CA ILE A 77 5.21 -5.64 8.41
C ILE A 77 5.15 -5.25 9.89
N SER A 78 5.40 -6.18 10.81
CA SER A 78 5.23 -5.96 12.27
C SER A 78 6.15 -4.86 12.84
N LYS A 79 7.22 -4.50 12.14
CA LYS A 79 8.19 -3.47 12.56
C LYS A 79 7.99 -2.12 11.90
N LEU A 80 7.07 -2.01 10.91
CA LEU A 80 6.89 -0.79 10.12
C LEU A 80 6.20 0.30 10.92
N LYS A 81 6.87 1.44 11.04
CA LYS A 81 6.33 2.69 11.60
C LYS A 81 5.77 3.58 10.48
N ILE A 82 5.16 4.70 10.86
CA ILE A 82 4.73 5.74 9.93
C ILE A 82 5.98 6.35 9.26
N GLY A 83 5.97 6.40 7.93
CA GLY A 83 7.09 6.87 7.12
C GLY A 83 8.01 5.78 6.60
N ASP A 84 7.98 4.58 7.19
CA ASP A 84 8.84 3.47 6.77
C ASP A 84 8.37 2.84 5.46
N ASN A 85 9.34 2.26 4.75
CA ASN A 85 9.11 1.50 3.54
C ASN A 85 9.91 0.20 3.54
N ILE A 86 9.43 -0.79 2.80
CA ILE A 86 10.17 -2.01 2.47
C ILE A 86 10.47 -1.97 0.97
N SER A 87 11.75 -1.95 0.63
CA SER A 87 12.26 -2.02 -0.75
C SER A 87 12.62 -3.45 -1.13
N VAL A 88 12.79 -3.68 -2.42
CA VAL A 88 13.24 -4.97 -2.98
C VAL A 88 14.61 -5.37 -2.43
N GLU A 89 15.48 -4.39 -2.15
CA GLU A 89 16.80 -4.62 -1.56
C GLU A 89 16.75 -5.42 -0.25
N THR A 90 15.77 -5.10 0.62
CA THR A 90 15.57 -5.77 1.92
C THR A 90 15.06 -7.21 1.78
N LEU A 91 14.52 -7.55 0.60
CA LEU A 91 13.87 -8.84 0.31
C LEU A 91 14.75 -9.79 -0.51
N LYS A 92 15.97 -9.38 -0.85
CA LYS A 92 16.92 -10.22 -1.59
C LYS A 92 17.35 -11.43 -0.76
N ASN A 93 17.29 -12.59 -1.38
CA ASN A 93 17.86 -13.84 -0.88
C ASN A 93 18.82 -14.42 -1.93
N ASP A 94 19.72 -15.28 -1.50
CA ASP A 94 20.70 -15.93 -2.38
C ASP A 94 20.07 -17.01 -3.28
N ASP A 95 18.87 -17.50 -2.93
CA ASP A 95 18.19 -18.60 -3.63
C ASP A 95 17.53 -18.18 -4.95
N PHE A 96 17.23 -16.88 -5.11
CA PHE A 96 16.52 -16.36 -6.28
C PHE A 96 16.93 -14.91 -6.61
N ALA A 97 16.87 -14.57 -7.89
CA ALA A 97 17.12 -13.22 -8.36
C ALA A 97 15.81 -12.46 -8.61
N ILE A 98 15.62 -11.33 -7.93
CA ILE A 98 14.49 -10.44 -8.19
C ILE A 98 14.85 -9.53 -9.36
N LEU A 99 14.01 -9.51 -10.42
CA LEU A 99 14.26 -8.72 -11.64
C LEU A 99 13.81 -7.26 -11.54
N HIS A 100 13.37 -6.80 -10.36
CA HIS A 100 13.04 -5.40 -10.12
C HIS A 100 14.27 -4.61 -9.62
N PRO A 101 14.33 -3.29 -9.92
CA PRO A 101 15.35 -2.42 -9.33
C PRO A 101 15.32 -2.44 -7.80
N ASP A 102 16.49 -2.38 -7.17
CA ASP A 102 16.65 -2.44 -5.71
C ASP A 102 15.88 -1.33 -4.97
N SER A 103 15.80 -0.15 -5.59
CA SER A 103 15.06 1.01 -5.10
C SER A 103 13.54 0.88 -5.19
N THR A 104 13.02 -0.20 -5.78
CA THR A 104 11.56 -0.40 -5.91
C THR A 104 10.94 -0.65 -4.55
N VAL A 105 10.04 0.22 -4.14
CA VAL A 105 9.28 0.08 -2.88
C VAL A 105 8.14 -0.91 -3.09
N VAL A 106 8.08 -1.94 -2.25
CA VAL A 106 7.02 -2.95 -2.24
C VAL A 106 5.85 -2.50 -1.36
N VAL A 107 6.16 -2.08 -0.14
CA VAL A 107 5.19 -1.62 0.86
C VAL A 107 5.69 -0.35 1.52
N GLN A 108 4.79 0.58 1.79
CA GLN A 108 5.08 1.84 2.48
C GLN A 108 3.92 2.21 3.41
N VAL A 109 4.23 2.72 4.60
CA VAL A 109 3.25 3.32 5.50
C VAL A 109 3.37 4.83 5.43
N LYS A 110 2.31 5.53 5.00
CA LYS A 110 2.25 6.99 4.96
C LYS A 110 1.34 7.52 6.06
N THR A 111 1.61 8.75 6.52
CA THR A 111 0.67 9.51 7.35
C THR A 111 -0.66 9.69 6.62
N ALA A 112 -1.78 9.45 7.30
CA ALA A 112 -3.08 9.87 6.81
C ALA A 112 -3.21 11.38 7.02
N ARG A 113 -3.73 12.11 6.04
CA ARG A 113 -3.94 13.58 6.14
C ARG A 113 -4.80 14.00 7.33
N THR A 114 -5.62 13.08 7.87
CA THR A 114 -6.49 13.31 9.03
C THR A 114 -5.73 13.28 10.36
N ALA A 115 -4.55 12.67 10.44
CA ALA A 115 -3.77 12.62 11.69
C ALA A 115 -2.98 13.92 11.95
N VAL A 116 -2.77 14.75 10.92
CA VAL A 116 -2.06 16.04 11.08
C VAL A 116 -2.98 17.13 11.63
N LEU A 117 -4.30 16.96 11.49
CA LEU A 117 -5.28 17.95 12.00
C LEU A 117 -5.66 17.77 13.48
N VAL A 118 -5.27 16.63 14.08
CA VAL A 118 -5.60 16.34 15.50
C VAL A 118 -4.43 16.66 16.45
N GLU A 119 -3.18 16.72 15.91
CA GLU A 119 -2.00 17.09 16.71
C GLU A 119 -1.81 18.62 16.86
N ASP A 120 -2.41 19.43 15.97
CA ASP A 120 -2.34 20.90 16.06
C ASP A 120 -3.46 21.53 16.91
N GLU A 121 -4.49 20.76 17.33
CA GLU A 121 -5.57 21.28 18.19
C GLU A 121 -5.36 21.02 19.70
N GLU A 122 -4.36 20.23 20.11
CA GLU A 122 -4.10 19.97 21.54
C GLU A 122 -3.02 20.86 22.17
N GLU A 123 -2.33 21.74 21.43
CA GLU A 123 -1.32 22.64 22.01
C GLU A 123 -1.72 24.13 22.12
N GLU A 124 -2.94 24.54 21.68
CA GLU A 124 -3.39 25.93 21.87
C GLU A 124 -4.61 26.07 22.81
N GLY A 125 -4.55 25.52 23.95
CA GLY A 125 -5.64 25.61 24.92
C GLY A 125 -5.24 25.76 26.37
N VAL A 126 -4.28 26.63 26.72
CA VAL A 126 -4.17 27.19 28.10
C VAL A 126 -3.35 28.48 28.01
N GLU A 127 -4.00 29.60 28.06
CA GLU A 127 -3.70 30.78 28.90
C GLU A 127 -4.42 32.01 28.38
N GLY A 128 -5.16 32.64 29.27
CA GLY A 128 -5.51 34.04 29.12
C GLY A 128 -6.94 34.41 29.44
N GLU A 129 -7.23 34.38 30.69
CA GLU A 129 -8.38 34.93 31.39
C GLU A 129 -8.39 36.49 31.33
N GLU A 130 -9.58 37.05 31.39
CA GLU A 130 -9.97 38.41 31.81
C GLU A 130 -10.03 39.57 30.80
N GLY A 131 -11.24 40.11 30.77
CA GLY A 131 -11.40 41.55 30.54
C GLY A 131 -12.61 42.00 29.75
N ALA A 132 -13.75 42.00 30.38
CA ALA A 132 -14.78 43.07 30.50
C ALA A 132 -15.25 43.87 29.26
N THR A 133 -16.55 43.78 29.08
CA THR A 133 -17.57 44.87 28.96
C THR A 133 -17.67 45.72 27.70
N ALA A 134 -18.93 45.77 27.29
CA ALA A 134 -19.79 46.88 26.95
C ALA A 134 -20.02 47.25 25.47
N GLU A 135 -21.30 47.09 25.13
CA GLU A 135 -22.22 48.08 24.46
C GLU A 135 -21.78 48.60 23.07
N ALA A 136 -22.56 48.65 22.13
CA ALA A 136 -23.94 48.99 21.81
C ALA A 136 -24.14 49.14 20.31
N GLU A 137 -25.32 48.77 19.85
CA GLU A 137 -26.22 49.47 18.95
C GLU A 137 -25.84 49.88 17.51
N GLY A 138 -26.77 49.55 16.66
CA GLY A 138 -27.06 50.29 15.43
C GLY A 138 -27.08 49.41 14.17
N ALA A 139 -28.18 48.75 13.88
CA ALA A 139 -29.19 49.17 12.89
C ALA A 139 -28.67 49.41 11.46
N GLU A 140 -29.18 48.65 10.55
CA GLU A 140 -30.03 49.02 9.39
C GLU A 140 -29.64 48.28 8.13
N ALA A 141 -30.54 47.43 7.73
CA ALA A 141 -30.74 47.07 6.32
C ALA A 141 -31.48 48.27 5.68
N PRO A 142 -31.68 48.43 4.37
CA PRO A 142 -32.09 47.40 3.45
C PRO A 142 -31.65 47.59 1.96
N ALA A 143 -32.07 46.60 1.18
CA ALA A 143 -32.70 46.68 -0.15
C ALA A 143 -31.87 46.90 -1.41
N GLU A 144 -32.12 45.94 -2.29
CA GLU A 144 -32.63 46.00 -3.69
C GLU A 144 -31.65 46.51 -4.76
N GLU A 145 -31.56 45.89 -5.76
CA GLU A 145 -32.24 45.68 -7.05
C GLU A 145 -31.25 45.24 -8.13
N SER A 146 -31.55 44.15 -8.72
CA SER A 146 -31.90 43.87 -10.12
C SER A 146 -30.91 44.21 -11.24
N ASN A 147 -30.94 43.28 -12.10
CA ASN A 147 -30.96 43.39 -13.58
C ASN A 147 -29.63 43.32 -14.36
N GLN A 148 -29.44 42.37 -15.06
CA GLN A 148 -29.55 41.95 -16.45
C GLN A 148 -28.77 40.66 -16.71
#